data_306f34fae52be68eb3c70be2b43bffe4
#
_entry.id   306f34fae52be68eb3c70be2b43bffe4
#
_cell.length_a   1.000
_cell.length_b   1.000
_cell.length_c   1.000
_cell.angle_alpha   90.00
_cell.angle_beta   90.00
_cell.angle_gamma   90.00
#
_symmetry.space_group_name_H-M   'P 1'
#
loop_
_entity.id
_entity.type
_entity.pdbx_description
1 polymer ?
#
loop_
_entity_poly.entity_id
_entity_poly.type
_entity_poly.pdbx_seq_one_letter_code
_entity_poly.pdbx_strand_id
1 'polypeptide(L)'
;MGTLMRRNYYLLILTMTVLALSMSGWVSAGLAAPEDAPASLTGVVKFNGTAPKPARIDMSPDPTCAKAHPTPATTEDIVVGDDGGLANVVIYVSDGLTSHTFQPPQQPVVFEQKGCQYKPHVLAMQANQKLDVVNSDETTHNIHPNPNNNREWNMTQPHGIPLEQTFPREKIAIPVKCNIHPWMRGYIAVFKHPYFVVSDKNGSFSLKDLPPGTYTITAWQEKLGTLNQKITVGAGESKTLDFAFKQ
;
A
#
# COMPACT_ATOMS: atom_id res chain seq x y z
N MET A 1 -29.00 -12.91 105.96
CA MET A 1 -27.95 -13.03 105.01
C MET A 1 -28.63 -13.23 103.64
N GLY A 2 -28.87 -12.19 102.97
CA GLY A 2 -29.81 -12.11 101.89
C GLY A 2 -29.14 -11.98 100.53
N THR A 3 -29.80 -12.46 99.55
CA THR A 3 -29.37 -12.15 98.22
C THR A 3 -30.61 -11.97 97.37
N LEU A 4 -30.86 -10.72 96.96
CA LEU A 4 -31.95 -10.32 96.07
C LEU A 4 -31.62 -10.62 94.63
N MET A 5 -32.49 -11.38 93.99
CA MET A 5 -32.58 -11.48 92.55
C MET A 5 -33.06 -10.19 91.92
N ARG A 6 -32.36 -9.61 90.98
CA ARG A 6 -32.86 -8.57 90.07
C ARG A 6 -32.84 -9.12 88.63
N ARG A 7 -34.04 -9.15 88.04
CA ARG A 7 -34.38 -9.57 86.70
C ARG A 7 -34.18 -8.34 85.75
N ASN A 8 -33.30 -8.37 84.86
CA ASN A 8 -33.10 -7.33 83.80
C ASN A 8 -33.87 -7.72 82.57
N TYR A 9 -34.79 -6.87 82.13
CA TYR A 9 -35.42 -6.96 80.85
C TYR A 9 -34.51 -6.40 79.76
N TYR A 10 -34.22 -7.20 78.78
CA TYR A 10 -33.52 -6.73 77.54
C TYR A 10 -34.54 -6.14 76.60
N LEU A 11 -34.42 -4.86 76.33
CA LEU A 11 -35.15 -4.17 75.29
C LEU A 11 -34.47 -4.45 73.95
N LEU A 12 -35.11 -5.17 73.05
CA LEU A 12 -34.65 -5.38 71.68
C LEU A 12 -34.94 -4.13 70.89
N ILE A 13 -33.88 -3.38 70.55
CA ILE A 13 -33.93 -2.29 69.56
C ILE A 13 -33.55 -2.90 68.22
N LEU A 14 -34.52 -2.99 67.32
CA LEU A 14 -34.33 -3.46 65.93
C LEU A 14 -33.80 -2.27 65.12
N THR A 15 -32.51 -2.22 64.83
CA THR A 15 -31.93 -1.25 63.91
C THR A 15 -31.98 -1.82 62.49
N MET A 16 -32.87 -1.27 61.65
CA MET A 16 -32.85 -1.47 60.21
C MET A 16 -31.69 -0.74 59.60
N THR A 17 -30.66 -1.44 59.20
CA THR A 17 -29.60 -0.91 58.34
C THR A 17 -30.04 -0.96 56.89
N VAL A 18 -30.35 0.23 56.34
CA VAL A 18 -30.59 0.39 54.89
C VAL A 18 -29.27 0.29 54.18
N LEU A 19 -29.05 -0.82 53.47
CA LEU A 19 -27.89 -1.04 52.60
C LEU A 19 -28.13 -0.28 51.26
N ALA A 20 -27.63 0.94 51.15
CA ALA A 20 -27.60 1.66 49.87
C ALA A 20 -26.57 1.03 48.96
N LEU A 21 -27.00 0.22 47.99
CA LEU A 21 -26.16 -0.21 46.85
C LEU A 21 -25.87 1.00 45.98
N SER A 22 -24.71 1.61 46.16
CA SER A 22 -24.17 2.57 45.19
C SER A 22 -23.69 1.79 43.95
N MET A 23 -24.51 1.74 42.91
CA MET A 23 -24.09 1.36 41.57
C MET A 23 -23.14 2.44 41.05
N SER A 24 -21.85 2.25 41.29
CA SER A 24 -20.79 3.00 40.62
C SER A 24 -20.77 2.54 39.15
N GLY A 25 -21.49 3.25 38.30
CA GLY A 25 -21.36 3.10 36.85
C GLY A 25 -19.94 3.44 36.45
N TRP A 26 -19.19 2.45 36.03
CA TRP A 26 -17.91 2.64 35.41
C TRP A 26 -18.16 3.27 34.03
N VAL A 27 -18.14 4.59 33.98
CA VAL A 27 -18.01 5.31 32.71
C VAL A 27 -16.61 5.02 32.22
N SER A 28 -16.48 4.08 31.29
CA SER A 28 -15.24 3.91 30.52
C SER A 28 -15.03 5.20 29.72
N ALA A 29 -14.29 6.15 30.26
CA ALA A 29 -13.77 7.26 29.48
C ALA A 29 -12.81 6.63 28.43
N GLY A 30 -13.32 6.41 27.24
CA GLY A 30 -12.48 6.08 26.10
C GLY A 30 -11.45 7.22 25.97
N LEU A 31 -10.16 6.90 26.15
CA LEU A 31 -9.10 7.85 25.88
C LEU A 31 -9.22 8.24 24.40
N ALA A 32 -9.56 9.48 24.12
CA ALA A 32 -9.52 10.01 22.76
C ALA A 32 -8.08 9.89 22.24
N ALA A 33 -7.92 9.50 20.98
CA ALA A 33 -6.61 9.47 20.35
C ALA A 33 -6.01 10.91 20.41
N PRO A 34 -4.68 11.03 20.51
CA PRO A 34 -4.02 12.33 20.34
C PRO A 34 -4.50 13.02 19.05
N GLU A 35 -4.64 14.34 19.08
CA GLU A 35 -5.22 15.13 17.98
C GLU A 35 -4.44 14.97 16.66
N ASP A 36 -3.16 14.62 16.73
CA ASP A 36 -2.24 14.37 15.62
C ASP A 36 -1.95 12.88 15.37
N ALA A 37 -2.66 11.96 16.06
CA ALA A 37 -2.45 10.53 15.85
C ALA A 37 -2.66 10.15 14.37
N PRO A 38 -1.69 9.43 13.75
CA PRO A 38 -1.78 9.10 12.33
C PRO A 38 -2.95 8.17 12.03
N ALA A 39 -3.59 8.44 10.91
CA ALA A 39 -4.69 7.64 10.38
C ALA A 39 -4.19 6.58 9.40
N SER A 40 -5.04 5.64 9.04
CA SER A 40 -4.78 4.66 8.00
C SER A 40 -5.97 4.52 7.04
N LEU A 41 -5.67 4.27 5.76
CA LEU A 41 -6.65 3.89 4.75
C LEU A 41 -6.34 2.47 4.30
N THR A 42 -7.34 1.61 4.34
CA THR A 42 -7.29 0.27 3.76
C THR A 42 -8.38 0.13 2.72
N GLY A 43 -8.22 -0.76 1.77
CA GLY A 43 -9.27 -1.00 0.80
C GLY A 43 -8.90 -2.04 -0.22
N VAL A 44 -9.82 -2.24 -1.16
CA VAL A 44 -9.63 -3.15 -2.28
C VAL A 44 -9.90 -2.42 -3.59
N VAL A 45 -9.02 -2.60 -4.55
CA VAL A 45 -9.26 -2.20 -5.93
C VAL A 45 -9.90 -3.37 -6.65
N LYS A 46 -11.09 -3.17 -7.21
CA LYS A 46 -11.84 -4.18 -7.97
C LYS A 46 -11.85 -3.87 -9.46
N PHE A 47 -11.91 -4.92 -10.26
CA PHE A 47 -12.21 -4.86 -11.67
C PHE A 47 -13.66 -5.27 -11.91
N ASN A 48 -14.47 -4.36 -12.44
CA ASN A 48 -15.87 -4.60 -12.75
C ASN A 48 -16.02 -4.99 -14.21
N GLY A 49 -16.45 -6.20 -14.45
CA GLY A 49 -16.65 -6.77 -15.78
C GLY A 49 -15.94 -8.10 -15.97
N THR A 50 -15.86 -8.54 -17.22
CA THR A 50 -15.13 -9.77 -17.56
C THR A 50 -13.64 -9.46 -17.68
N ALA A 51 -12.82 -10.06 -16.82
CA ALA A 51 -11.37 -9.89 -16.89
C ALA A 51 -10.83 -10.34 -18.26
N PRO A 52 -10.05 -9.51 -18.96
CA PRO A 52 -9.45 -9.91 -20.23
C PRO A 52 -8.46 -11.07 -19.98
N LYS A 53 -8.40 -12.01 -20.91
CA LYS A 53 -7.37 -13.05 -20.87
C LYS A 53 -6.00 -12.39 -21.07
N PRO A 54 -5.03 -12.61 -20.16
CA PRO A 54 -3.66 -12.14 -20.37
C PRO A 54 -3.09 -12.74 -21.67
N ALA A 55 -2.46 -11.91 -22.49
CA ALA A 55 -1.82 -12.38 -23.71
C ALA A 55 -0.56 -13.19 -23.40
N ARG A 56 -0.32 -14.28 -24.12
CA ARG A 56 0.93 -15.03 -24.02
C ARG A 56 2.07 -14.20 -24.60
N ILE A 57 3.20 -14.21 -23.92
CA ILE A 57 4.43 -13.57 -24.39
C ILE A 57 5.22 -14.60 -25.20
N ASP A 58 5.51 -14.25 -26.44
CA ASP A 58 6.44 -15.05 -27.27
C ASP A 58 7.88 -14.63 -26.94
N MET A 59 8.56 -15.51 -26.22
CA MET A 59 9.99 -15.34 -25.86
C MET A 59 10.91 -16.19 -26.74
N SER A 60 10.40 -16.84 -27.81
CA SER A 60 11.20 -17.68 -28.69
C SER A 60 12.39 -16.99 -29.37
N PRO A 61 12.40 -15.65 -29.58
CA PRO A 61 13.59 -14.96 -30.09
C PRO A 61 14.82 -15.01 -29.17
N ASP A 62 14.63 -15.22 -27.85
CA ASP A 62 15.72 -15.46 -26.91
C ASP A 62 15.54 -16.83 -26.22
N PRO A 63 16.36 -17.83 -26.55
CA PRO A 63 16.26 -19.17 -25.97
C PRO A 63 16.45 -19.20 -24.45
N THR A 64 17.23 -18.28 -23.87
CA THR A 64 17.41 -18.17 -22.41
C THR A 64 16.12 -17.74 -21.74
N CYS A 65 15.46 -16.74 -22.29
CA CYS A 65 14.15 -16.29 -21.82
C CYS A 65 13.07 -17.38 -21.97
N ALA A 66 13.02 -18.04 -23.14
CA ALA A 66 12.07 -19.11 -23.38
C ALA A 66 12.24 -20.28 -22.40
N LYS A 67 13.50 -20.65 -22.09
CA LYS A 67 13.82 -21.72 -21.13
C LYS A 67 13.45 -21.37 -19.69
N ALA A 68 13.50 -20.09 -19.33
CA ALA A 68 13.11 -19.64 -17.99
C ALA A 68 11.60 -19.82 -17.71
N HIS A 69 10.79 -20.04 -18.75
CA HIS A 69 9.33 -20.18 -18.66
C HIS A 69 8.82 -21.52 -19.24
N PRO A 70 8.89 -22.64 -18.47
CA PRO A 70 8.30 -23.92 -18.87
C PRO A 70 6.78 -23.80 -19.14
N THR A 71 6.12 -22.94 -18.35
CA THR A 71 4.77 -22.46 -18.66
C THR A 71 4.91 -21.06 -19.25
N PRO A 72 4.36 -20.80 -20.46
CA PRO A 72 4.52 -19.50 -21.09
C PRO A 72 4.08 -18.34 -20.21
N ALA A 73 4.95 -17.33 -20.08
CA ALA A 73 4.63 -16.08 -19.40
C ALA A 73 3.49 -15.34 -20.12
N THR A 74 2.79 -14.53 -19.37
CA THR A 74 1.71 -13.68 -19.86
C THR A 74 1.95 -12.22 -19.56
N THR A 75 1.27 -11.35 -20.29
CA THR A 75 1.30 -9.91 -20.02
C THR A 75 0.66 -9.60 -18.66
N GLU A 76 1.17 -8.56 -17.99
CA GLU A 76 0.69 -8.08 -16.69
C GLU A 76 -0.09 -6.76 -16.81
N ASP A 77 -0.55 -6.41 -18.01
CA ASP A 77 -1.28 -5.17 -18.31
C ASP A 77 -2.55 -4.99 -17.46
N ILE A 78 -3.30 -6.07 -17.27
CA ILE A 78 -4.48 -6.14 -16.39
C ILE A 78 -4.44 -7.48 -15.68
N VAL A 79 -4.13 -7.47 -14.39
CA VAL A 79 -4.05 -8.67 -13.54
C VAL A 79 -5.20 -8.67 -12.56
N VAL A 80 -6.16 -9.56 -12.78
CA VAL A 80 -7.35 -9.69 -11.93
C VAL A 80 -7.26 -11.02 -11.17
N GLY A 81 -7.30 -10.96 -9.86
CA GLY A 81 -7.36 -12.13 -8.98
C GLY A 81 -8.72 -12.82 -8.98
N ASP A 82 -8.79 -14.00 -8.35
CA ASP A 82 -9.98 -14.86 -8.34
C ASP A 82 -11.22 -14.16 -7.77
N ASP A 83 -11.03 -13.24 -6.81
CA ASP A 83 -12.10 -12.46 -6.19
C ASP A 83 -12.39 -11.12 -6.92
N GLY A 84 -11.88 -10.94 -8.14
CA GLY A 84 -12.03 -9.71 -8.90
C GLY A 84 -11.15 -8.56 -8.43
N GLY A 85 -10.19 -8.82 -7.54
CA GLY A 85 -9.20 -7.82 -7.11
C GLY A 85 -8.25 -7.46 -8.23
N LEU A 86 -7.97 -6.17 -8.42
CA LEU A 86 -7.10 -5.64 -9.47
C LEU A 86 -5.72 -5.32 -8.92
N ALA A 87 -4.71 -6.05 -9.38
CA ALA A 87 -3.31 -5.84 -9.01
C ALA A 87 -2.66 -4.69 -9.80
N ASN A 88 -1.46 -4.32 -9.38
CA ASN A 88 -0.60 -3.33 -10.05
C ASN A 88 -1.24 -1.94 -10.18
N VAL A 89 -2.16 -1.59 -9.30
CA VAL A 89 -2.72 -0.25 -9.20
C VAL A 89 -1.91 0.57 -8.21
N VAL A 90 -1.51 1.78 -8.60
CA VAL A 90 -0.85 2.73 -7.71
C VAL A 90 -1.90 3.59 -7.02
N ILE A 91 -1.98 3.51 -5.70
CA ILE A 91 -2.88 4.32 -4.88
C ILE A 91 -2.03 5.35 -4.13
N TYR A 92 -2.38 6.63 -4.20
CA TYR A 92 -1.59 7.69 -3.61
C TYR A 92 -2.43 8.92 -3.24
N VAL A 93 -1.91 9.74 -2.34
CA VAL A 93 -2.46 11.06 -2.05
C VAL A 93 -2.07 12.01 -3.18
N SER A 94 -3.03 12.50 -3.93
CA SER A 94 -2.79 13.44 -5.04
C SER A 94 -3.04 14.91 -4.65
N ASP A 95 -3.77 15.15 -3.56
CA ASP A 95 -4.06 16.50 -3.06
C ASP A 95 -4.40 16.46 -1.56
N GLY A 96 -4.25 17.62 -0.88
CA GLY A 96 -4.60 17.79 0.53
C GLY A 96 -3.40 17.65 1.48
N LEU A 97 -2.22 17.26 1.03
CA LEU A 97 -1.02 17.31 1.85
C LEU A 97 -0.58 18.78 1.98
N THR A 98 -0.32 19.19 3.22
CA THR A 98 0.37 20.46 3.47
C THR A 98 1.78 20.40 2.86
N SER A 99 2.37 21.56 2.54
CA SER A 99 3.69 21.66 1.91
C SER A 99 4.81 21.25 2.89
N HIS A 100 4.91 19.96 3.17
CA HIS A 100 6.01 19.37 3.93
C HIS A 100 7.06 18.82 2.96
N THR A 101 8.32 18.98 3.33
CA THR A 101 9.41 18.27 2.66
C THR A 101 9.63 16.94 3.35
N PHE A 102 9.44 15.86 2.62
CA PHE A 102 9.67 14.51 3.13
C PHE A 102 11.06 14.04 2.72
N GLN A 103 11.83 13.54 3.69
CA GLN A 103 13.10 12.92 3.39
C GLN A 103 12.87 11.55 2.74
N PRO A 104 13.59 11.22 1.66
CA PRO A 104 13.48 9.89 1.06
C PRO A 104 14.00 8.82 2.01
N PRO A 105 13.43 7.61 2.00
CA PRO A 105 13.97 6.48 2.74
C PRO A 105 15.42 6.20 2.34
N GLN A 106 16.26 5.84 3.30
CA GLN A 106 17.65 5.43 3.03
C GLN A 106 17.71 4.04 2.38
N GLN A 107 16.69 3.23 2.63
CA GLN A 107 16.57 1.89 2.04
C GLN A 107 16.28 2.02 0.54
N PRO A 108 17.08 1.40 -0.32
CA PRO A 108 16.78 1.37 -1.75
C PRO A 108 15.54 0.55 -2.04
N VAL A 109 14.89 0.86 -3.16
CA VAL A 109 13.90 -0.02 -3.77
C VAL A 109 14.55 -0.82 -4.87
N VAL A 110 14.10 -2.05 -5.08
CA VAL A 110 14.67 -2.96 -6.08
C VAL A 110 13.72 -3.09 -7.26
N PHE A 111 14.29 -2.94 -8.47
CA PHE A 111 13.61 -3.23 -9.73
C PHE A 111 14.39 -4.32 -10.44
N GLU A 112 13.90 -5.55 -10.35
CA GLU A 112 14.60 -6.75 -10.80
C GLU A 112 14.19 -7.11 -12.22
N GLN A 113 15.16 -7.55 -13.01
CA GLN A 113 14.96 -8.22 -14.31
C GLN A 113 15.12 -9.71 -14.06
N LYS A 114 14.02 -10.44 -14.09
CA LYS A 114 13.97 -11.86 -13.77
C LYS A 114 12.91 -12.58 -14.57
N GLY A 115 13.32 -13.68 -15.20
CA GLY A 115 12.49 -14.40 -16.15
C GLY A 115 12.18 -13.52 -17.35
N CYS A 116 13.10 -12.66 -17.77
CA CYS A 116 12.92 -11.71 -18.87
C CYS A 116 11.66 -10.86 -18.74
N GLN A 117 11.38 -10.44 -17.52
CA GLN A 117 10.33 -9.49 -17.13
C GLN A 117 10.88 -8.53 -16.08
N TYR A 118 10.32 -7.33 -15.97
CA TYR A 118 10.57 -6.43 -14.85
C TYR A 118 9.71 -6.84 -13.65
N LYS A 119 10.31 -6.88 -12.46
CA LYS A 119 9.63 -7.23 -11.20
C LYS A 119 9.99 -6.24 -10.08
N PRO A 120 8.97 -5.66 -9.44
CA PRO A 120 7.55 -5.79 -9.75
C PRO A 120 7.21 -5.13 -11.10
N HIS A 121 6.07 -5.49 -11.72
CA HIS A 121 5.60 -4.84 -12.95
C HIS A 121 5.37 -3.33 -12.78
N VAL A 122 4.85 -2.93 -11.63
CA VAL A 122 4.68 -1.52 -11.22
C VAL A 122 5.41 -1.29 -9.91
N LEU A 123 6.43 -0.44 -9.93
CA LEU A 123 7.19 -0.01 -8.75
C LEU A 123 6.76 1.40 -8.34
N ALA A 124 6.59 1.63 -7.04
CA ALA A 124 6.39 2.97 -6.48
C ALA A 124 7.55 3.34 -5.54
N MET A 125 8.04 4.57 -5.62
CA MET A 125 9.16 5.06 -4.83
C MET A 125 9.06 6.55 -4.52
N GLN A 126 9.83 7.00 -3.53
CA GLN A 126 9.93 8.43 -3.27
C GLN A 126 11.02 9.09 -4.14
N ALA A 127 10.81 10.35 -4.48
CA ALA A 127 11.82 11.15 -5.20
C ALA A 127 13.14 11.19 -4.40
N ASN A 128 14.26 11.05 -5.10
CA ASN A 128 15.62 10.92 -4.56
C ASN A 128 15.88 9.63 -3.73
N GLN A 129 14.93 8.72 -3.58
CA GLN A 129 15.21 7.39 -3.05
C GLN A 129 16.10 6.62 -4.02
N LYS A 130 16.99 5.78 -3.50
CA LYS A 130 17.82 4.90 -4.33
C LYS A 130 16.97 3.83 -5.00
N LEU A 131 17.25 3.61 -6.28
CA LEU A 131 16.71 2.54 -7.10
C LEU A 131 17.84 1.59 -7.48
N ASP A 132 17.82 0.39 -6.94
CA ASP A 132 18.71 -0.69 -7.33
C ASP A 132 18.07 -1.48 -8.46
N VAL A 133 18.67 -1.43 -9.64
CA VAL A 133 18.28 -2.28 -10.76
C VAL A 133 19.16 -3.51 -10.78
N VAL A 134 18.55 -4.69 -10.76
CA VAL A 134 19.25 -5.97 -10.70
C VAL A 134 18.88 -6.81 -11.92
N ASN A 135 19.87 -7.38 -12.61
CA ASN A 135 19.64 -8.40 -13.62
C ASN A 135 19.99 -9.78 -13.04
N SER A 136 18.95 -10.58 -12.77
CA SER A 136 19.07 -11.94 -12.23
C SER A 136 18.97 -13.04 -13.31
N ASP A 137 18.83 -12.66 -14.58
CA ASP A 137 18.76 -13.59 -15.70
C ASP A 137 20.16 -13.82 -16.34
N GLU A 138 20.40 -15.00 -16.87
CA GLU A 138 21.65 -15.37 -17.54
C GLU A 138 21.82 -14.71 -18.93
N THR A 139 20.93 -13.80 -19.29
CA THR A 139 21.00 -13.03 -20.53
C THR A 139 21.14 -11.53 -20.23
N THR A 140 21.68 -10.79 -21.19
CA THR A 140 21.79 -9.34 -21.09
C THR A 140 20.44 -8.69 -21.32
N HIS A 141 20.08 -7.79 -20.43
CA HIS A 141 18.92 -6.94 -20.59
C HIS A 141 19.35 -5.47 -20.85
N ASN A 142 18.34 -4.65 -21.06
CA ASN A 142 18.46 -3.21 -21.14
C ASN A 142 17.36 -2.60 -20.31
N ILE A 143 17.66 -1.53 -19.60
CA ILE A 143 16.66 -0.76 -18.88
C ILE A 143 16.61 0.67 -19.41
N HIS A 144 15.41 1.07 -19.85
CA HIS A 144 15.18 2.34 -20.53
C HIS A 144 13.90 3.00 -20.01
N PRO A 145 13.95 3.74 -18.88
CA PRO A 145 12.85 4.59 -18.44
C PRO A 145 12.72 5.83 -19.34
N ASN A 146 11.47 6.21 -19.64
CA ASN A 146 11.17 7.44 -20.39
C ASN A 146 10.30 8.38 -19.54
N PRO A 147 10.89 9.19 -18.65
CA PRO A 147 10.18 9.94 -17.62
C PRO A 147 9.61 11.29 -18.07
N ASN A 148 9.87 11.81 -19.26
CA ASN A 148 9.48 13.10 -19.79
C ASN A 148 9.93 14.35 -19.00
N ASN A 149 9.99 14.27 -17.65
CA ASN A 149 10.33 15.39 -16.76
C ASN A 149 11.54 15.13 -15.84
N ASN A 150 12.10 13.95 -15.88
CA ASN A 150 13.40 13.57 -15.32
C ASN A 150 14.39 13.31 -16.47
N ARG A 151 15.67 13.18 -16.14
CA ARG A 151 16.67 12.79 -17.13
C ARG A 151 16.34 11.38 -17.63
N GLU A 152 16.16 11.22 -18.93
CA GLU A 152 16.11 9.92 -19.58
C GLU A 152 17.48 9.25 -19.56
N TRP A 153 17.47 7.94 -19.35
CA TRP A 153 18.68 7.11 -19.43
C TRP A 153 18.34 5.74 -20.00
N ASN A 154 19.32 5.15 -20.64
CA ASN A 154 19.19 3.89 -21.34
C ASN A 154 20.48 3.09 -21.14
N MET A 155 20.40 1.99 -20.40
CA MET A 155 21.58 1.26 -19.97
C MET A 155 21.43 -0.24 -20.26
N THR A 156 22.45 -0.78 -20.93
CA THR A 156 22.60 -2.23 -21.08
C THR A 156 23.12 -2.81 -19.78
N GLN A 157 22.52 -3.90 -19.32
CA GLN A 157 22.85 -4.53 -18.05
C GLN A 157 23.07 -6.04 -18.23
N PRO A 158 24.34 -6.50 -18.25
CA PRO A 158 24.67 -7.91 -18.17
C PRO A 158 24.22 -8.53 -16.85
N HIS A 159 24.15 -9.86 -16.81
CA HIS A 159 23.88 -10.60 -15.59
C HIS A 159 24.75 -10.17 -14.41
N GLY A 160 24.14 -10.01 -13.25
CA GLY A 160 24.82 -9.77 -11.97
C GLY A 160 25.51 -8.40 -11.82
N ILE A 161 25.43 -7.51 -12.82
CA ILE A 161 26.01 -6.16 -12.70
C ILE A 161 24.97 -5.23 -12.05
N PRO A 162 25.22 -4.71 -10.84
CA PRO A 162 24.30 -3.80 -10.17
C PRO A 162 24.30 -2.44 -10.86
N LEU A 163 23.15 -1.79 -10.87
CA LEU A 163 22.95 -0.44 -11.35
C LEU A 163 22.14 0.36 -10.34
N GLU A 164 22.73 1.44 -9.81
CA GLU A 164 22.04 2.36 -8.90
C GLU A 164 21.62 3.62 -9.65
N GLN A 165 20.38 4.04 -9.48
CA GLN A 165 19.80 5.24 -10.07
C GLN A 165 18.92 5.99 -9.08
N THR A 166 18.49 7.20 -9.43
CA THR A 166 17.52 8.01 -8.70
C THR A 166 16.64 8.79 -9.67
N PHE A 167 15.43 9.14 -9.21
CA PHE A 167 14.56 10.09 -9.89
C PHE A 167 14.30 11.29 -8.96
N PRO A 168 14.85 12.49 -9.26
CA PRO A 168 14.70 13.65 -8.37
C PRO A 168 13.35 14.33 -8.48
N ARG A 169 12.55 14.05 -9.50
CA ARG A 169 11.26 14.71 -9.73
C ARG A 169 10.11 13.71 -9.71
N GLU A 170 9.02 14.12 -9.07
CA GLU A 170 7.78 13.38 -9.07
C GLU A 170 7.28 13.13 -10.50
N LYS A 171 6.88 11.90 -10.75
CA LYS A 171 6.26 11.49 -12.00
C LYS A 171 5.49 10.19 -11.80
N ILE A 172 4.20 10.23 -12.03
CA ILE A 172 3.39 9.02 -12.05
C ILE A 172 3.56 8.33 -13.40
N ALA A 173 3.73 7.01 -13.34
CA ALA A 173 3.77 6.15 -14.51
C ALA A 173 4.89 6.46 -15.51
N ILE A 174 6.15 6.42 -15.06
CA ILE A 174 7.29 6.39 -15.96
C ILE A 174 7.31 5.03 -16.67
N PRO A 175 7.05 4.95 -17.97
CA PRO A 175 7.15 3.69 -18.67
C PRO A 175 8.62 3.25 -18.76
N VAL A 176 8.86 1.97 -18.50
CA VAL A 176 10.17 1.32 -18.61
C VAL A 176 10.07 0.22 -19.65
N LYS A 177 11.06 0.16 -20.55
CA LYS A 177 11.17 -0.87 -21.59
C LYS A 177 12.56 -1.46 -21.65
N CYS A 178 12.68 -2.66 -22.19
CA CYS A 178 13.92 -3.23 -22.66
C CYS A 178 14.03 -3.07 -24.19
N ASN A 179 15.14 -2.53 -24.68
CA ASN A 179 15.34 -2.39 -26.13
C ASN A 179 15.78 -3.71 -26.80
N ILE A 180 16.21 -4.70 -26.00
CA ILE A 180 16.61 -6.03 -26.47
C ILE A 180 15.38 -6.95 -26.54
N HIS A 181 14.54 -6.91 -25.52
CA HIS A 181 13.36 -7.77 -25.37
C HIS A 181 12.08 -6.93 -25.39
N PRO A 182 11.41 -6.77 -26.54
CA PRO A 182 10.28 -5.83 -26.71
C PRO A 182 9.08 -6.11 -25.81
N TRP A 183 8.96 -7.34 -25.30
CA TRP A 183 7.92 -7.75 -24.37
C TRP A 183 8.17 -7.31 -22.94
N MET A 184 9.41 -6.97 -22.56
CA MET A 184 9.75 -6.50 -21.20
C MET A 184 9.30 -5.05 -21.03
N ARG A 185 8.26 -4.87 -20.27
CA ARG A 185 7.68 -3.56 -19.93
C ARG A 185 7.32 -3.51 -18.45
N GLY A 186 7.37 -2.30 -17.88
CA GLY A 186 6.97 -2.03 -16.51
C GLY A 186 6.80 -0.53 -16.31
N TYR A 187 6.47 -0.13 -15.09
CA TYR A 187 6.26 1.26 -14.73
C TYR A 187 6.91 1.61 -13.40
N ILE A 188 7.42 2.83 -13.30
CA ILE A 188 7.92 3.40 -12.05
C ILE A 188 7.10 4.65 -11.73
N ALA A 189 6.49 4.69 -10.55
CA ALA A 189 5.81 5.85 -10.01
C ALA A 189 6.69 6.52 -8.94
N VAL A 190 6.93 7.82 -9.09
CA VAL A 190 7.82 8.60 -8.21
C VAL A 190 7.02 9.70 -7.53
N PHE A 191 7.08 9.77 -6.19
CA PHE A 191 6.33 10.70 -5.36
C PHE A 191 7.22 11.60 -4.52
N LYS A 192 6.78 12.81 -4.22
CA LYS A 192 7.46 13.72 -3.28
C LYS A 192 7.21 13.40 -1.81
N HIS A 193 6.28 12.51 -1.51
CA HIS A 193 5.79 12.15 -0.18
C HIS A 193 5.72 10.62 -0.04
N PRO A 194 5.62 10.08 1.19
CA PRO A 194 5.57 8.63 1.42
C PRO A 194 4.17 8.00 1.29
N TYR A 195 3.12 8.79 1.03
CA TYR A 195 1.74 8.32 1.06
C TYR A 195 1.31 7.74 -0.28
N PHE A 196 1.84 6.58 -0.60
CA PHE A 196 1.53 5.78 -1.78
C PHE A 196 1.70 4.29 -1.50
N VAL A 197 1.04 3.47 -2.28
CA VAL A 197 1.11 2.01 -2.22
C VAL A 197 0.71 1.43 -3.59
N VAL A 198 1.17 0.22 -3.89
CA VAL A 198 0.71 -0.55 -5.05
C VAL A 198 -0.17 -1.69 -4.54
N SER A 199 -1.35 -1.89 -5.17
CA SER A 199 -2.24 -2.99 -4.81
C SER A 199 -1.60 -4.35 -5.06
N ASP A 200 -1.85 -5.27 -4.15
CA ASP A 200 -1.36 -6.66 -4.25
C ASP A 200 -2.16 -7.48 -5.28
N LYS A 201 -1.82 -8.76 -5.41
CA LYS A 201 -2.49 -9.69 -6.34
C LYS A 201 -4.00 -9.86 -6.11
N ASN A 202 -4.49 -9.51 -4.93
CA ASN A 202 -5.91 -9.56 -4.56
C ASN A 202 -6.58 -8.18 -4.65
N GLY A 203 -5.85 -7.16 -5.16
CA GLY A 203 -6.31 -5.78 -5.22
C GLY A 203 -6.26 -5.04 -3.87
N SER A 204 -5.76 -5.67 -2.80
CA SER A 204 -5.74 -5.08 -1.47
C SER A 204 -4.63 -4.04 -1.34
N PHE A 205 -4.88 -3.00 -0.57
CA PHE A 205 -3.89 -1.98 -0.25
C PHE A 205 -4.05 -1.46 1.18
N SER A 206 -2.95 -0.91 1.73
CA SER A 206 -2.95 -0.24 3.02
C SER A 206 -2.02 0.98 2.96
N LEU A 207 -2.57 2.16 3.12
CA LEU A 207 -1.87 3.44 3.19
C LEU A 207 -1.86 3.89 4.64
N LYS A 208 -0.67 3.93 5.24
CA LYS A 208 -0.48 4.15 6.68
C LYS A 208 0.10 5.52 6.96
N ASP A 209 0.08 5.88 8.24
CA ASP A 209 0.73 7.07 8.80
C ASP A 209 0.28 8.38 8.17
N LEU A 210 -0.97 8.41 7.67
CA LEU A 210 -1.56 9.60 7.06
C LEU A 210 -1.98 10.59 8.18
N PRO A 211 -1.51 11.84 8.17
CA PRO A 211 -1.98 12.84 9.13
C PRO A 211 -3.50 13.02 9.06
N PRO A 212 -4.17 13.43 10.14
CA PRO A 212 -5.57 13.81 10.06
C PRO A 212 -5.78 14.93 9.05
N GLY A 213 -6.82 14.82 8.19
CA GLY A 213 -7.03 15.81 7.15
C GLY A 213 -8.05 15.37 6.08
N THR A 214 -8.21 16.22 5.09
CA THR A 214 -9.04 15.94 3.91
C THR A 214 -8.15 15.81 2.69
N TYR A 215 -8.24 14.69 2.01
CA TYR A 215 -7.36 14.31 0.91
C TYR A 215 -8.13 13.92 -0.34
N THR A 216 -7.50 14.10 -1.49
CA THR A 216 -7.87 13.37 -2.70
C THR A 216 -6.95 12.17 -2.85
N ILE A 217 -7.54 10.97 -2.82
CA ILE A 217 -6.83 9.71 -3.07
C ILE A 217 -7.04 9.32 -4.51
N THR A 218 -5.95 9.09 -5.21
CA THR A 218 -5.94 8.71 -6.62
C THR A 218 -5.49 7.26 -6.76
N ALA A 219 -6.20 6.49 -7.57
CA ALA A 219 -5.81 5.17 -8.02
C ALA A 219 -5.50 5.22 -9.51
N TRP A 220 -4.29 4.82 -9.91
CA TRP A 220 -3.84 4.78 -11.30
C TRP A 220 -3.57 3.35 -11.75
N GLN A 221 -4.07 2.99 -12.92
CA GLN A 221 -3.79 1.71 -13.59
C GLN A 221 -3.41 1.97 -15.05
N GLU A 222 -2.40 1.26 -15.58
CA GLU A 222 -1.75 1.55 -16.88
C GLU A 222 -2.69 1.52 -18.10
N LYS A 223 -3.72 0.68 -18.10
CA LYS A 223 -4.70 0.53 -19.21
C LYS A 223 -6.03 1.19 -18.92
N LEU A 224 -6.39 1.30 -17.65
CA LEU A 224 -7.72 1.74 -17.23
C LEU A 224 -7.74 3.22 -16.80
N GLY A 225 -6.57 3.86 -16.73
CA GLY A 225 -6.47 5.27 -16.38
C GLY A 225 -6.55 5.53 -14.88
N THR A 226 -7.28 6.56 -14.49
CA THR A 226 -7.22 7.12 -13.14
C THR A 226 -8.62 7.30 -12.55
N LEU A 227 -8.76 6.95 -11.27
CA LEU A 227 -9.94 7.22 -10.45
C LEU A 227 -9.53 8.08 -9.24
N ASN A 228 -10.40 9.02 -8.85
CA ASN A 228 -10.15 9.92 -7.73
C ASN A 228 -11.31 9.84 -6.73
N GLN A 229 -10.98 9.84 -5.44
CA GLN A 229 -11.98 9.94 -4.36
C GLN A 229 -11.50 10.93 -3.30
N LYS A 230 -12.41 11.77 -2.83
CA LYS A 230 -12.15 12.69 -1.72
C LYS A 230 -12.54 12.03 -0.41
N ILE A 231 -11.65 12.08 0.60
CA ILE A 231 -11.87 11.46 1.89
C ILE A 231 -11.35 12.36 3.01
N THR A 232 -12.04 12.38 4.13
CA THR A 232 -11.57 13.01 5.36
C THR A 232 -11.26 11.92 6.38
N VAL A 233 -10.11 12.00 7.02
CA VAL A 233 -9.67 11.10 8.09
C VAL A 233 -9.39 11.90 9.35
N GLY A 234 -9.90 11.42 10.48
CA GLY A 234 -9.64 11.96 11.81
C GLY A 234 -8.38 11.35 12.46
N ALA A 235 -8.01 11.90 13.61
CA ALA A 235 -6.88 11.41 14.39
C ALA A 235 -7.05 9.95 14.81
N GLY A 236 -6.07 9.10 14.49
CA GLY A 236 -6.07 7.66 14.79
C GLY A 236 -7.15 6.85 14.04
N GLU A 237 -7.84 7.46 13.08
CA GLU A 237 -8.93 6.81 12.36
C GLU A 237 -8.37 5.76 11.39
N SER A 238 -9.00 4.56 11.39
CA SER A 238 -8.83 3.57 10.32
C SER A 238 -10.06 3.59 9.43
N LYS A 239 -9.89 3.89 8.15
CA LYS A 239 -10.98 4.07 7.20
C LYS A 239 -10.82 3.14 6.00
N THR A 240 -11.96 2.65 5.48
CA THR A 240 -11.97 1.84 4.26
C THR A 240 -12.29 2.72 3.05
N LEU A 241 -11.57 2.51 1.95
CA LEU A 241 -11.75 3.21 0.68
C LEU A 241 -11.53 2.23 -0.47
N ASP A 242 -12.58 1.86 -1.16
CA ASP A 242 -12.48 0.93 -2.28
C ASP A 242 -12.54 1.67 -3.62
N PHE A 243 -11.85 1.12 -4.62
CA PHE A 243 -11.90 1.59 -6.00
C PHE A 243 -12.46 0.50 -6.91
N ALA A 244 -13.20 0.91 -7.96
CA ALA A 244 -13.75 -0.02 -8.93
C ALA A 244 -13.47 0.48 -10.35
N PHE A 245 -12.52 -0.15 -11.02
CA PHE A 245 -12.24 0.07 -12.44
C PHE A 245 -13.16 -0.76 -13.32
N LYS A 246 -13.45 -0.24 -14.48
CA LYS A 246 -14.17 -0.96 -15.56
C LYS A 246 -13.48 -0.68 -16.89
N GLN A 247 -13.58 -1.62 -17.78
CA GLN A 247 -13.17 -1.47 -19.17
C GLN A 247 -14.22 -0.73 -19.98
#